data_163c1d305ca7de85bf5a07fd60d39d0b
#
_entry.id   163c1d305ca7de85bf5a07fd60d39d0b
#
_cell.length_a   1.000
_cell.length_b   1.000
_cell.length_c   1.000
_cell.angle_alpha   90.00
_cell.angle_beta   90.00
_cell.angle_gamma   90.00
#
_symmetry.space_group_name_H-M   'P 1'
#
loop_
_entity.id
_entity.type
_entity.pdbx_description
1 polymer ?
#
loop_
_entity_poly.entity_id
_entity_poly.type
_entity_poly.pdbx_seq_one_letter_code
_entity_poly.pdbx_strand_id
1 'polypeptide(L)'
;MMMERYKLDIVTGLYAYKNHPEVAVVHMFNEETKRHEPISRFDENCELVEVSSAGAGALLVRKSVYERIVTELYEPPFQVIGAYGEDHSFFMRTRKLGIKAYCAWKVQATHLGYKAVEFSPNLSPNTICTDYTVTGFGTTKGEQQHGNAN
;
A
#
# COMPACT_ATOMS: atom_id res chain seq x y z
N MET A 1 -5.81 15.69 2.21
CA MET A 1 -5.85 14.22 2.36
C MET A 1 -4.67 13.60 1.60
N MET A 2 -4.10 12.47 2.06
CA MET A 2 -2.88 11.86 1.48
C MET A 2 -3.01 11.54 -0.02
N MET A 3 -4.13 10.96 -0.45
CA MET A 3 -4.38 10.65 -1.87
C MET A 3 -4.30 11.89 -2.78
N GLU A 4 -4.83 13.02 -2.33
CA GLU A 4 -4.78 14.26 -3.10
C GLU A 4 -3.36 14.84 -3.12
N ARG A 5 -2.69 14.84 -1.96
CA ARG A 5 -1.32 15.34 -1.82
C ARG A 5 -0.36 14.63 -2.77
N TYR A 6 -0.48 13.32 -2.89
CA TYR A 6 0.42 12.49 -3.70
C TYR A 6 -0.20 12.06 -5.04
N LYS A 7 -1.38 12.54 -5.39
CA LYS A 7 -2.12 12.16 -6.62
C LYS A 7 -2.27 10.65 -6.81
N LEU A 8 -2.48 9.93 -5.71
CA LEU A 8 -2.59 8.48 -5.72
C LEU A 8 -3.99 8.02 -6.13
N ASP A 9 -4.05 6.92 -6.85
CA ASP A 9 -5.30 6.28 -7.25
C ASP A 9 -5.79 5.25 -6.22
N ILE A 10 -4.85 4.56 -5.57
CA ILE A 10 -5.13 3.52 -4.58
C ILE A 10 -4.19 3.68 -3.39
N VAL A 11 -4.78 3.75 -2.19
CA VAL A 11 -4.04 3.75 -0.92
C VAL A 11 -4.69 2.77 0.04
N THR A 12 -3.88 1.93 0.67
CA THR A 12 -4.32 1.08 1.78
C THR A 12 -3.67 1.54 3.09
N GLY A 13 -4.38 1.38 4.19
CA GLY A 13 -3.78 1.34 5.51
C GLY A 13 -3.22 -0.04 5.81
N LEU A 14 -2.58 -0.17 6.97
CA LEU A 14 -1.96 -1.40 7.42
C LEU A 14 -2.83 -2.08 8.48
N TYR A 15 -3.03 -3.39 8.37
CA TYR A 15 -3.60 -4.23 9.41
C TYR A 15 -3.06 -5.65 9.29
N ALA A 16 -3.18 -6.42 10.38
CA ALA A 16 -2.66 -7.79 10.44
C ALA A 16 -3.69 -8.82 9.99
N TYR A 17 -3.22 -10.00 9.61
CA TYR A 17 -4.08 -11.16 9.49
C TYR A 17 -4.67 -11.55 10.83
N LYS A 18 -5.94 -11.96 10.82
CA LYS A 18 -6.70 -12.27 12.04
C LYS A 18 -6.04 -13.33 12.95
N ASN A 19 -5.37 -14.30 12.34
CA ASN A 19 -4.71 -15.40 13.07
C ASN A 19 -3.18 -15.27 13.10
N HIS A 20 -2.63 -14.22 12.47
CA HIS A 20 -1.20 -13.98 12.31
C HIS A 20 -0.92 -12.49 12.52
N PRO A 21 -0.91 -12.00 13.79
CA PRO A 21 -0.73 -10.59 14.08
C PRO A 21 0.65 -10.04 13.67
N GLU A 22 1.61 -10.93 13.45
CA GLU A 22 2.96 -10.60 12.96
C GLU A 22 3.02 -10.42 11.43
N VAL A 23 1.93 -10.72 10.70
CA VAL A 23 1.88 -10.66 9.24
C VAL A 23 0.89 -9.60 8.79
N ALA A 24 1.40 -8.61 8.07
CA ALA A 24 0.57 -7.58 7.47
C ALA A 24 -0.21 -8.10 6.24
N VAL A 25 -1.43 -7.57 6.05
CA VAL A 25 -2.26 -7.91 4.87
C VAL A 25 -1.90 -7.00 3.70
N VAL A 26 -0.60 -6.89 3.40
CA VAL A 26 -0.04 -6.18 2.24
C VAL A 26 1.08 -7.02 1.63
N HIS A 27 1.17 -7.02 0.30
CA HIS A 27 2.06 -7.95 -0.39
C HIS A 27 2.83 -7.25 -1.52
N MET A 28 4.06 -7.72 -1.76
CA MET A 28 4.79 -7.50 -3.00
C MET A 28 4.71 -8.72 -3.91
N PHE A 29 4.67 -8.48 -5.20
CA PHE A 29 4.78 -9.57 -6.17
C PHE A 29 6.25 -9.86 -6.41
N ASN A 30 6.64 -11.10 -6.14
CA ASN A 30 7.99 -11.58 -6.42
C ASN A 30 8.03 -12.13 -7.84
N GLU A 31 8.81 -11.48 -8.72
CA GLU A 31 8.91 -11.85 -10.14
C GLU A 31 9.62 -13.20 -10.35
N GLU A 32 10.48 -13.61 -9.43
CA GLU A 32 11.21 -14.89 -9.50
C GLU A 32 10.30 -16.06 -9.12
N THR A 33 9.63 -15.94 -7.97
CA THR A 33 8.73 -17.00 -7.46
C THR A 33 7.34 -16.95 -8.07
N LYS A 34 7.00 -15.86 -8.78
CA LYS A 34 5.64 -15.55 -9.31
C LYS A 34 4.55 -15.58 -8.24
N ARG A 35 4.89 -15.20 -7.01
CA ARG A 35 3.99 -15.20 -5.85
C ARG A 35 3.87 -13.81 -5.23
N HIS A 36 2.75 -13.59 -4.57
CA HIS A 36 2.56 -12.47 -3.66
C HIS A 36 3.14 -12.85 -2.30
N GLU A 37 4.12 -12.08 -1.84
CA GLU A 37 4.80 -12.28 -0.57
C GLU A 37 4.42 -11.15 0.41
N PRO A 38 4.06 -11.46 1.67
CA PRO A 38 3.68 -10.43 2.62
C PRO A 38 4.88 -9.54 2.96
N ILE A 39 4.62 -8.24 3.05
CA ILE A 39 5.60 -7.26 3.52
C ILE A 39 5.60 -7.30 5.04
N SER A 40 6.73 -7.66 5.63
CA SER A 40 6.89 -7.73 7.10
C SER A 40 7.79 -6.63 7.67
N ARG A 41 8.44 -5.83 6.82
CA ARG A 41 9.37 -4.77 7.24
C ARG A 41 9.06 -3.49 6.51
N PHE A 42 9.09 -2.38 7.24
CA PHE A 42 8.82 -1.03 6.73
C PHE A 42 9.96 -0.10 7.15
N ASP A 43 10.37 0.79 6.25
CA ASP A 43 11.32 1.84 6.57
C ASP A 43 10.59 2.97 7.30
N GLU A 44 11.02 3.30 8.50
CA GLU A 44 10.42 4.35 9.32
C GLU A 44 10.47 5.76 8.69
N ASN A 45 11.40 5.98 7.76
CA ASN A 45 11.55 7.23 7.04
C ASN A 45 10.60 7.36 5.84
N CYS A 46 9.94 6.29 5.43
CA CYS A 46 8.98 6.30 4.34
C CYS A 46 7.55 6.48 4.86
N GLU A 47 6.77 7.32 4.19
CA GLU A 47 5.33 7.45 4.44
C GLU A 47 4.51 6.43 3.66
N LEU A 48 4.98 6.09 2.47
CA LEU A 48 4.28 5.24 1.50
C LEU A 48 5.20 4.14 0.99
N VAL A 49 4.65 2.94 0.86
CA VAL A 49 5.32 1.79 0.24
C VAL A 49 4.46 1.33 -0.93
N GLU A 50 5.03 1.20 -2.13
CA GLU A 50 4.32 0.59 -3.26
C GLU A 50 4.02 -0.87 -2.94
N VAL A 51 2.79 -1.32 -3.22
CA VAL A 51 2.35 -2.68 -2.96
C VAL A 51 1.71 -3.29 -4.19
N SER A 52 1.85 -4.58 -4.37
CA SER A 52 1.22 -5.30 -5.48
C SER A 52 -0.19 -5.78 -5.16
N SER A 53 -0.49 -5.98 -3.89
CA SER A 53 -1.84 -6.26 -3.40
C SER A 53 -1.95 -5.98 -1.90
N ALA A 54 -3.18 -5.82 -1.45
CA ALA A 54 -3.55 -5.65 -0.04
C ALA A 54 -4.94 -6.23 0.20
N GLY A 55 -5.32 -6.39 1.46
CA GLY A 55 -6.71 -6.64 1.80
C GLY A 55 -7.57 -5.37 1.74
N ALA A 56 -8.87 -5.50 1.56
CA ALA A 56 -9.80 -4.38 1.43
C ALA A 56 -10.27 -3.77 2.76
N GLY A 57 -9.77 -4.25 3.90
CA GLY A 57 -10.21 -3.79 5.23
C GLY A 57 -9.89 -2.32 5.55
N ALA A 58 -8.87 -1.74 4.90
CA ALA A 58 -8.49 -0.34 5.06
C ALA A 58 -8.09 0.29 3.72
N LEU A 59 -8.93 0.10 2.69
CA LEU A 59 -8.64 0.44 1.30
C LEU A 59 -9.40 1.71 0.86
N LEU A 60 -8.68 2.63 0.25
CA LEU A 60 -9.23 3.83 -0.38
C LEU A 60 -8.86 3.84 -1.86
N VAL A 61 -9.84 3.94 -2.73
CA VAL A 61 -9.70 3.86 -4.18
C VAL A 61 -10.42 5.01 -4.85
N ARG A 62 -9.79 5.65 -5.85
CA ARG A 62 -10.51 6.63 -6.68
C ARG A 62 -11.57 5.94 -7.52
N LYS A 63 -12.72 6.59 -7.65
CA LYS A 63 -13.83 6.09 -8.48
C LYS A 63 -13.40 5.75 -9.90
N SER A 64 -12.51 6.55 -10.49
CA SER A 64 -11.96 6.34 -11.82
C SER A 64 -11.27 4.99 -12.02
N VAL A 65 -10.70 4.40 -10.95
CA VAL A 65 -10.09 3.06 -11.01
C VAL A 65 -11.15 2.00 -11.32
N TYR A 66 -12.29 2.06 -10.63
CA TYR A 66 -13.39 1.13 -10.88
C TYR A 66 -13.96 1.31 -12.28
N GLU A 67 -14.14 2.56 -12.72
CA GLU A 67 -14.62 2.88 -14.05
C GLU A 67 -13.68 2.31 -15.11
N ARG A 68 -12.37 2.49 -14.96
CA ARG A 68 -11.37 1.93 -15.86
C ARG A 68 -11.40 0.40 -15.91
N ILE A 69 -11.51 -0.27 -14.78
CA ILE A 69 -11.61 -1.74 -14.77
C ILE A 69 -12.82 -2.20 -15.59
N VAL A 70 -13.98 -1.57 -15.38
CA VAL A 70 -15.20 -1.95 -16.07
C VAL A 70 -15.14 -1.63 -17.57
N THR A 71 -14.60 -0.47 -17.94
CA THR A 71 -14.61 -0.01 -19.34
C THR A 71 -13.45 -0.53 -20.18
N GLU A 72 -12.27 -0.77 -19.58
CA GLU A 72 -11.08 -1.21 -20.33
C GLU A 72 -10.88 -2.74 -20.28
N LEU A 73 -11.26 -3.39 -19.16
CA LEU A 73 -11.14 -4.85 -19.02
C LEU A 73 -12.46 -5.59 -19.23
N TYR A 74 -13.60 -4.89 -19.20
CA TYR A 74 -14.95 -5.49 -19.26
C TYR A 74 -15.20 -6.50 -18.15
N GLU A 75 -14.59 -6.28 -16.97
CA GLU A 75 -14.66 -7.18 -15.83
C GLU A 75 -15.21 -6.45 -14.58
N PRO A 76 -15.99 -7.13 -13.72
CA PRO A 76 -16.33 -6.58 -12.40
C PRO A 76 -15.08 -6.44 -11.53
N PRO A 77 -14.88 -5.31 -10.82
CA PRO A 77 -13.64 -5.02 -10.09
C PRO A 77 -13.20 -6.10 -9.10
N PHE A 78 -14.12 -6.67 -8.34
CA PHE A 78 -13.87 -7.65 -7.29
C PHE A 78 -14.27 -9.09 -7.65
N GLN A 79 -14.53 -9.38 -8.91
CA GLN A 79 -14.79 -10.76 -9.33
C GLN A 79 -13.55 -11.62 -9.12
N VAL A 80 -13.74 -12.74 -8.43
CA VAL A 80 -12.67 -13.69 -8.12
C VAL A 80 -12.02 -14.26 -9.37
N ILE A 81 -10.69 -14.33 -9.39
CA ILE A 81 -9.88 -14.91 -10.47
C ILE A 81 -9.19 -16.16 -9.95
N GLY A 82 -9.56 -17.31 -10.45
CA GLY A 82 -8.95 -18.59 -10.07
C GLY A 82 -9.08 -18.89 -8.56
N ALA A 83 -7.96 -19.13 -7.90
CA ALA A 83 -7.88 -19.42 -6.48
C ALA A 83 -7.63 -18.18 -5.60
N TYR A 84 -7.54 -16.99 -6.19
CA TYR A 84 -7.30 -15.75 -5.45
C TYR A 84 -8.61 -15.19 -4.88
N GLY A 85 -8.55 -14.63 -3.68
CA GLY A 85 -9.67 -13.90 -3.11
C GLY A 85 -10.00 -12.63 -3.90
N GLU A 86 -11.15 -12.03 -3.59
CA GLU A 86 -11.67 -10.82 -4.26
C GLU A 86 -10.69 -9.64 -4.21
N ASP A 87 -10.02 -9.45 -3.07
CA ASP A 87 -9.04 -8.37 -2.88
C ASP A 87 -7.85 -8.52 -3.84
N HIS A 88 -7.23 -9.70 -3.86
CA HIS A 88 -6.12 -9.99 -4.77
C HIS A 88 -6.56 -9.88 -6.24
N SER A 89 -7.76 -10.34 -6.56
CA SER A 89 -8.33 -10.26 -7.91
C SER A 89 -8.53 -8.82 -8.38
N PHE A 90 -8.92 -7.92 -7.46
CA PHE A 90 -8.98 -6.48 -7.73
C PHE A 90 -7.59 -5.93 -8.07
N PHE A 91 -6.57 -6.20 -7.26
CA PHE A 91 -5.22 -5.71 -7.51
C PHE A 91 -4.58 -6.33 -8.77
N MET A 92 -4.92 -7.55 -9.15
CA MET A 92 -4.50 -8.11 -10.44
C MET A 92 -5.03 -7.29 -11.62
N ARG A 93 -6.29 -6.80 -11.55
CA ARG A 93 -6.89 -5.94 -12.56
C ARG A 93 -6.23 -4.58 -12.61
N THR A 94 -6.00 -3.96 -11.46
CA THR A 94 -5.33 -2.66 -11.41
C THR A 94 -3.92 -2.71 -11.99
N ARG A 95 -3.17 -3.79 -11.72
CA ARG A 95 -1.85 -4.02 -12.33
C ARG A 95 -1.91 -4.19 -13.85
N LYS A 96 -2.92 -4.92 -14.38
CA LYS A 96 -3.13 -5.01 -15.85
C LYS A 96 -3.32 -3.63 -16.50
N LEU A 97 -3.92 -2.68 -15.78
CA LEU A 97 -4.13 -1.30 -16.23
C LEU A 97 -2.96 -0.35 -15.92
N GLY A 98 -1.87 -0.87 -15.36
CA GLY A 98 -0.71 -0.07 -14.96
C GLY A 98 -0.99 0.88 -13.78
N ILE A 99 -2.06 0.63 -13.01
CA ILE A 99 -2.42 1.43 -11.84
C ILE A 99 -1.65 0.92 -10.63
N LYS A 100 -0.89 1.82 -10.01
CA LYS A 100 -0.11 1.52 -8.81
C LYS A 100 -0.94 1.68 -7.54
N ALA A 101 -0.62 0.86 -6.54
CA ALA A 101 -1.20 0.94 -5.21
C ALA A 101 -0.11 1.18 -4.16
N TYR A 102 -0.47 1.90 -3.11
CA TYR A 102 0.46 2.26 -2.05
C TYR A 102 -0.12 1.94 -0.68
N CYS A 103 0.74 1.49 0.23
CA CYS A 103 0.42 1.33 1.64
C CYS A 103 0.94 2.54 2.43
N ALA A 104 0.03 3.23 3.11
CA ALA A 104 0.35 4.21 4.14
C ALA A 104 0.52 3.47 5.46
N TRP A 105 1.65 2.82 5.66
CA TRP A 105 1.87 1.86 6.73
C TRP A 105 1.79 2.45 8.15
N LYS A 106 1.97 3.76 8.30
CA LYS A 106 1.74 4.48 9.57
C LYS A 106 0.25 4.68 9.89
N VAL A 107 -0.64 4.47 8.91
CA VAL A 107 -2.09 4.45 9.09
C VAL A 107 -2.49 3.01 9.39
N GLN A 108 -2.63 2.70 10.66
CA GLN A 108 -2.93 1.34 11.11
C GLN A 108 -4.41 1.18 11.47
N ALA A 109 -4.97 0.04 11.12
CA ALA A 109 -6.30 -0.38 11.51
C ALA A 109 -6.24 -1.66 12.33
N THR A 110 -7.10 -1.78 13.33
CA THR A 110 -7.22 -2.97 14.16
C THR A 110 -8.20 -3.95 13.52
N HIS A 111 -7.78 -5.19 13.36
CA HIS A 111 -8.66 -6.24 12.90
C HIS A 111 -9.52 -6.75 14.05
N LEU A 112 -10.82 -6.41 14.04
CA LEU A 112 -11.75 -6.83 15.08
C LEU A 112 -12.28 -8.24 14.80
N GLY A 113 -12.28 -9.06 15.83
CA GLY A 113 -12.83 -10.41 15.86
C GLY A 113 -13.24 -10.76 17.28
N TYR A 114 -13.07 -12.01 17.69
CA TYR A 114 -13.19 -12.41 19.10
C TYR A 114 -12.09 -11.77 19.98
N LYS A 115 -10.97 -11.34 19.35
CA LYS A 115 -9.91 -10.53 19.95
C LYS A 115 -9.54 -9.43 18.95
N ALA A 116 -9.17 -8.26 19.45
CA ALA A 116 -8.53 -7.24 18.65
C ALA A 116 -7.13 -7.73 18.24
N VAL A 117 -6.77 -7.54 16.97
CA VAL A 117 -5.46 -7.89 16.44
C VAL A 117 -4.83 -6.63 15.87
N GLU A 118 -3.72 -6.22 16.45
CA GLU A 118 -2.91 -5.07 16.04
C GLU A 118 -1.62 -5.57 15.40
N PHE A 119 -1.19 -4.89 14.36
CA PHE A 119 0.07 -5.19 13.70
C PHE A 119 1.22 -4.42 14.37
N SER A 120 2.29 -5.14 14.71
CA SER A 120 3.54 -4.55 15.18
C SER A 120 4.59 -4.69 14.09
N PRO A 121 4.91 -3.62 13.32
CA PRO A 121 5.87 -3.71 12.24
C PRO A 121 7.29 -3.91 12.77
N ASN A 122 8.05 -4.80 12.14
CA ASN A 122 9.49 -4.83 12.31
C ASN A 122 10.09 -3.67 11.52
N LEU A 123 10.60 -2.65 12.21
CA LEU A 123 11.25 -1.51 11.59
C LEU A 123 12.70 -1.87 11.21
N SER A 124 13.10 -1.52 10.01
CA SER A 124 14.47 -1.71 9.53
C SER A 124 14.86 -0.56 8.60
N PRO A 125 16.06 0.03 8.76
CA PRO A 125 16.50 1.16 7.95
C PRO A 125 16.79 0.80 6.48
N ASN A 126 16.80 -0.47 6.11
CA ASN A 126 17.15 -0.95 4.76
C ASN A 126 15.97 -1.63 4.03
N THR A 127 14.74 -1.25 4.34
CA THR A 127 13.57 -1.89 3.76
C THR A 127 12.99 -1.04 2.64
N ILE A 128 12.25 -1.69 1.74
CA ILE A 128 11.63 -1.12 0.52
C ILE A 128 11.01 0.25 0.80
N CYS A 129 11.67 1.29 0.31
CA CYS A 129 11.12 2.63 0.25
C CYS A 129 10.83 2.98 -1.21
N THR A 130 9.64 3.46 -1.48
CA THR A 130 9.32 4.00 -2.79
C THR A 130 9.67 5.47 -2.79
N ASP A 131 10.72 5.87 -3.52
CA ASP A 131 11.04 7.27 -3.76
C ASP A 131 9.90 7.92 -4.54
N TYR A 132 8.99 8.55 -3.80
CA TYR A 132 7.88 9.28 -4.39
C TYR A 132 8.24 10.76 -4.52
N THR A 133 8.72 11.14 -5.69
CA THR A 133 8.95 12.56 -6.01
C THR A 133 7.62 13.20 -6.37
N VAL A 134 7.15 14.11 -5.53
CA VAL A 134 5.98 14.95 -5.83
C VAL A 134 6.41 15.98 -6.89
N THR A 135 6.14 15.69 -8.16
CA THR A 135 6.31 16.69 -9.21
C THR A 135 5.15 17.69 -9.13
N GLY A 136 5.40 18.88 -8.60
CA GLY A 136 4.46 19.99 -8.77
C GLY A 136 4.07 20.83 -7.55
N PHE A 137 4.74 20.72 -6.40
CA PHE A 137 4.66 21.75 -5.35
C PHE A 137 6.05 22.09 -4.86
N GLY A 138 6.39 23.38 -4.95
CA GLY A 138 7.67 23.90 -4.48
C GLY A 138 7.91 23.53 -3.01
N THR A 139 8.88 22.70 -2.76
CA THR A 139 9.42 22.50 -1.44
C THR A 139 10.24 23.75 -1.10
N THR A 140 9.75 24.59 -0.20
CA THR A 140 10.63 25.50 0.53
C THR A 140 11.56 24.63 1.37
N LYS A 141 12.80 24.47 0.89
CA LYS A 141 13.89 23.93 1.69
C LYS A 141 14.08 24.86 2.88
N GLY A 142 13.68 24.41 4.06
CA GLY A 142 14.17 24.97 5.31
C GLY A 142 15.66 24.67 5.41
N GLU A 143 16.50 25.68 5.24
CA GLU A 143 17.93 25.59 5.53
C GLU A 143 18.09 25.30 7.03
N GLN A 144 18.50 24.08 7.36
CA GLN A 144 19.08 23.82 8.68
C GLN A 144 20.51 24.33 8.66
N GLN A 145 20.70 25.51 9.23
CA GLN A 145 22.02 26.02 9.56
C GLN A 145 22.60 25.14 10.68
N HIS A 146 23.58 24.34 10.34
CA HIS A 146 24.48 23.76 11.33
C HIS A 146 25.37 24.88 11.86
N GLY A 147 25.04 25.39 13.02
CA GLY A 147 25.94 26.22 13.80
C GLY A 147 27.12 25.41 14.30
N ASN A 148 28.29 25.64 13.71
CA ASN A 148 29.56 25.29 14.32
C ASN A 148 29.74 26.16 15.56
N ALA A 149 29.78 25.55 16.73
CA ALA A 149 30.33 26.18 17.94
C ALA A 149 31.76 25.67 18.13
N ASN A 150 32.70 26.64 18.18
CA ASN A 150 34.07 26.47 18.65
C ASN A 150 34.15 26.02 20.12
#